data_58e135681c13633d8f3487a4aeddfe83
#
_entry.id   58e135681c13633d8f3487a4aeddfe83
#
_cell.length_a   1.000
_cell.length_b   1.000
_cell.length_c   1.000
_cell.angle_alpha   90.00
_cell.angle_beta   90.00
_cell.angle_gamma   90.00
#
_symmetry.space_group_name_H-M   'P 1'
#
loop_
_entity.id
_entity.type
_entity.pdbx_description
1 polymer ?
#
loop_
_entity_poly.entity_id
_entity_poly.type
_entity_poly.pdbx_seq_one_letter_code
_entity_poly.pdbx_strand_id
1 'polypeptide(L)'
;MIEKVAKGAYYAGLSYEQDARTWKQKGYPISIIYPTEGTMLNVDGIALVNNAQPHPKRKKLVQYLTSRSVQQRLAEEFDAKSIRKDVTETNHSSIENLDHIPLITQSRISNIPHHQFLEMIQ
;
A
#
# COMPACT_ATOMS: atom_id res chain seq x y z
N MET A 1 -12.54 2.67 10.10
CA MET A 1 -11.85 2.45 11.40
C MET A 1 -10.91 3.61 11.73
N ILE A 2 -10.04 4.04 10.85
CA ILE A 2 -9.05 5.11 11.06
C ILE A 2 -9.68 6.43 11.56
N GLU A 3 -10.83 6.82 11.03
CA GLU A 3 -11.54 8.03 11.46
C GLU A 3 -11.88 8.03 12.96
N LYS A 4 -12.28 6.87 13.50
CA LYS A 4 -12.61 6.75 14.92
C LYS A 4 -11.38 6.86 15.81
N VAL A 5 -10.23 6.35 15.34
CA VAL A 5 -8.93 6.53 16.01
C VAL A 5 -8.53 8.01 15.94
N ALA A 6 -8.62 8.62 14.77
CA ALA A 6 -8.28 10.03 14.55
C ALA A 6 -9.09 10.98 15.44
N LYS A 7 -10.34 10.67 15.66
CA LYS A 7 -11.27 11.45 16.54
C LYS A 7 -11.22 11.05 18.02
N GLY A 8 -10.31 10.14 18.40
CA GLY A 8 -10.14 9.72 19.79
C GLY A 8 -11.21 8.78 20.34
N ALA A 9 -12.06 8.22 19.45
CA ALA A 9 -13.07 7.23 19.87
C ALA A 9 -12.46 5.84 20.13
N TYR A 10 -11.32 5.55 19.51
CA TYR A 10 -10.56 4.31 19.72
C TYR A 10 -9.08 4.64 19.96
N TYR A 11 -8.43 3.87 20.81
CA TYR A 11 -7.01 4.04 21.15
C TYR A 11 -6.07 3.57 20.02
N ALA A 12 -6.48 2.56 19.27
CA ALA A 12 -5.70 1.99 18.19
C ALA A 12 -6.61 1.35 17.12
N GLY A 13 -6.05 1.09 15.95
CA GLY A 13 -6.76 0.42 14.86
C GLY A 13 -5.81 0.00 13.75
N LEU A 14 -6.20 -1.03 13.00
CA LEU A 14 -5.50 -1.47 11.80
C LEU A 14 -6.01 -0.68 10.59
N SER A 15 -5.10 -0.23 9.75
CA SER A 15 -5.42 0.52 8.53
C SER A 15 -4.33 0.35 7.49
N TYR A 16 -4.63 0.72 6.25
CA TYR A 16 -3.58 0.95 5.27
C TYR A 16 -2.76 2.17 5.66
N GLU A 17 -1.47 2.11 5.41
CA GLU A 17 -0.55 3.21 5.69
C GLU A 17 -1.01 4.52 5.03
N GLN A 18 -1.41 4.45 3.77
CA GLN A 18 -1.90 5.60 2.99
C GLN A 18 -3.09 6.30 3.66
N ASP A 19 -4.04 5.53 4.17
CA ASP A 19 -5.19 6.10 4.88
C ASP A 19 -4.75 6.82 6.17
N ALA A 20 -3.87 6.19 6.94
CA ALA A 20 -3.36 6.76 8.18
C ALA A 20 -2.57 8.06 7.90
N ARG A 21 -1.73 8.08 6.85
CA ARG A 21 -1.01 9.29 6.43
C ARG A 21 -1.95 10.41 6.02
N THR A 22 -3.00 10.10 5.27
CA THR A 22 -4.01 11.09 4.86
C THR A 22 -4.65 11.78 6.07
N TRP A 23 -4.99 11.03 7.12
CA TRP A 23 -5.55 11.62 8.33
C TRP A 23 -4.52 12.42 9.13
N LYS A 24 -3.27 11.96 9.19
CA LYS A 24 -2.16 12.70 9.81
C LYS A 24 -1.91 14.03 9.09
N GLN A 25 -1.90 14.05 7.75
CA GLN A 25 -1.75 15.27 6.95
C GLN A 25 -2.89 16.27 7.17
N LYS A 26 -4.10 15.79 7.49
CA LYS A 26 -5.24 16.64 7.90
C LYS A 26 -5.10 17.22 9.31
N GLY A 27 -3.97 17.00 9.99
CA GLY A 27 -3.68 17.54 11.32
C GLY A 27 -4.21 16.70 12.49
N TYR A 28 -4.71 15.49 12.25
CA TYR A 28 -5.14 14.62 13.34
C TYR A 28 -3.94 13.99 14.07
N PRO A 29 -3.99 13.86 15.42
CA PRO A 29 -2.87 13.35 16.23
C PRO A 29 -2.76 11.83 16.14
N ILE A 30 -2.35 11.33 14.97
CA ILE A 30 -2.19 9.90 14.72
C ILE A 30 -0.71 9.54 14.68
N SER A 31 -0.33 8.48 15.37
CA SER A 31 0.96 7.82 15.24
C SER A 31 0.80 6.54 14.41
N ILE A 32 1.69 6.35 13.44
CA ILE A 32 1.73 5.13 12.63
C ILE A 32 2.81 4.22 13.23
N ILE A 33 2.44 3.02 13.61
CA ILE A 33 3.32 2.03 14.21
C ILE A 33 3.39 0.83 13.27
N TYR A 34 4.60 0.45 12.90
CA TYR A 34 4.84 -0.77 12.13
C TYR A 34 5.24 -1.90 13.08
N PRO A 35 4.57 -3.06 13.01
CA PRO A 35 4.93 -4.21 13.82
C PRO A 35 6.35 -4.69 13.51
N THR A 36 7.13 -5.00 14.54
CA THR A 36 8.50 -5.54 14.38
C THR A 36 8.49 -6.95 13.81
N GLU A 37 7.39 -7.66 13.97
CA GLU A 37 7.16 -9.01 13.44
C GLU A 37 7.01 -9.02 11.92
N GLY A 38 6.63 -7.89 11.35
CA GLY A 38 6.47 -7.70 9.91
C GLY A 38 5.21 -6.95 9.52
N THR A 39 5.19 -6.49 8.29
CA THR A 39 4.04 -5.84 7.68
C THR A 39 3.70 -6.45 6.33
N MET A 40 2.44 -6.38 5.96
CA MET A 40 1.97 -6.91 4.67
C MET A 40 2.18 -5.88 3.57
N LEU A 41 2.87 -6.29 2.51
CA LEU A 41 2.95 -5.50 1.28
C LEU A 41 1.83 -5.92 0.33
N ASN A 42 0.95 -4.97 0.02
CA ASN A 42 -0.09 -5.15 -0.99
C ASN A 42 0.38 -4.52 -2.31
N VAL A 43 0.36 -5.30 -3.38
CA VAL A 43 0.80 -4.83 -4.70
C VAL A 43 -0.42 -4.75 -5.61
N ASP A 44 -0.73 -3.55 -6.08
CA ASP A 44 -1.75 -3.33 -7.09
C ASP A 44 -1.19 -3.62 -8.49
N GLY A 45 -1.98 -4.28 -9.31
CA GLY A 45 -1.58 -4.67 -10.65
C GLY A 45 -2.55 -4.21 -11.74
N ILE A 46 -2.03 -3.98 -12.93
CA ILE A 46 -2.82 -3.70 -14.12
C ILE A 46 -2.70 -4.88 -15.06
N ALA A 47 -3.83 -5.43 -15.48
CA ALA A 47 -3.86 -6.52 -16.45
C ALA A 47 -4.72 -6.17 -17.68
N LEU A 48 -4.29 -6.63 -18.83
CA LEU A 48 -5.11 -6.61 -20.05
C LEU A 48 -5.90 -7.90 -20.15
N VAL A 49 -7.22 -7.78 -20.26
CA VAL A 49 -8.06 -8.95 -20.52
C VAL A 49 -7.88 -9.37 -21.98
N ASN A 50 -7.49 -10.63 -22.18
CA ASN A 50 -7.32 -11.22 -23.50
C ASN A 50 -8.68 -11.75 -24.01
N ASN A 51 -9.59 -10.85 -24.36
CA ASN A 51 -10.84 -11.24 -24.99
C ASN A 51 -10.90 -10.68 -26.42
N ALA A 52 -11.25 -11.51 -27.28
CA ALA A 52 -11.67 -11.52 -28.68
C ALA A 52 -11.44 -10.30 -29.60
N GLN A 53 -11.36 -9.08 -29.18
CA GLN A 53 -11.18 -7.93 -30.06
C GLN A 53 -9.94 -7.11 -29.68
N PRO A 54 -8.82 -7.21 -30.45
CA PRO A 54 -7.65 -6.37 -30.23
C PRO A 54 -8.04 -4.89 -30.43
N HIS A 55 -7.95 -4.11 -29.37
CA HIS A 55 -8.20 -2.67 -29.46
C HIS A 55 -6.89 -1.90 -29.19
N PRO A 56 -6.37 -1.13 -30.16
CA PRO A 56 -5.06 -0.50 -30.03
C PRO A 56 -4.95 0.48 -28.85
N LYS A 57 -6.08 1.03 -28.39
CA LYS A 57 -6.12 1.94 -27.24
C LYS A 57 -5.85 1.25 -25.90
N ARG A 58 -6.08 -0.08 -25.78
CA ARG A 58 -5.86 -0.80 -24.51
C ARG A 58 -4.38 -0.78 -24.11
N LYS A 59 -3.50 -1.08 -25.06
CA LYS A 59 -2.05 -1.05 -24.80
C LYS A 59 -1.57 0.37 -24.46
N LYS A 60 -2.10 1.38 -25.16
CA LYS A 60 -1.80 2.79 -24.88
C LYS A 60 -2.25 3.20 -23.47
N LEU A 61 -3.41 2.69 -23.00
CA LEU A 61 -3.88 2.96 -21.64
C LEU A 61 -2.94 2.42 -20.60
N VAL A 62 -2.48 1.16 -20.72
CA VAL A 62 -1.51 0.59 -19.78
C VAL A 62 -0.20 1.38 -19.81
N GLN A 63 0.31 1.71 -21.02
CA GLN A 63 1.52 2.52 -21.15
C GLN A 63 1.36 3.90 -20.50
N TYR A 64 0.19 4.52 -20.62
CA TYR A 64 -0.10 5.79 -19.97
C TYR A 64 -0.12 5.65 -18.44
N LEU A 65 -0.86 4.69 -17.92
CA LEU A 65 -0.97 4.46 -16.46
C LEU A 65 0.37 4.08 -15.81
N THR A 66 1.25 3.40 -16.56
CA THR A 66 2.60 3.05 -16.09
C THR A 66 3.66 4.08 -16.47
N SER A 67 3.28 5.20 -17.11
CA SER A 67 4.21 6.27 -17.47
C SER A 67 4.76 6.99 -16.23
N ARG A 68 5.96 7.57 -16.37
CA ARG A 68 6.58 8.32 -15.28
C ARG A 68 5.69 9.45 -14.77
N SER A 69 5.04 10.19 -15.67
CA SER A 69 4.20 11.34 -15.31
C SER A 69 3.01 10.94 -14.43
N VAL A 70 2.33 9.84 -14.76
CA VAL A 70 1.20 9.34 -13.99
C VAL A 70 1.69 8.76 -12.66
N GLN A 71 2.76 7.96 -12.68
CA GLN A 71 3.31 7.36 -11.47
C GLN A 71 3.86 8.41 -10.50
N GLN A 72 4.46 9.49 -11.00
CA GLN A 72 4.90 10.61 -10.19
C GLN A 72 3.72 11.32 -9.51
N ARG A 73 2.63 11.57 -10.24
CA ARG A 73 1.42 12.16 -9.67
C ARG A 73 0.76 11.26 -8.62
N LEU A 74 0.74 9.95 -8.86
CA LEU A 74 0.22 9.00 -7.85
C LEU A 74 1.06 9.03 -6.56
N ALA A 75 2.37 9.16 -6.69
CA ALA A 75 3.24 9.30 -5.53
C ALA A 75 3.01 10.63 -4.80
N GLU A 76 2.86 11.74 -5.53
CA GLU A 76 2.70 13.08 -4.95
C GLU A 76 1.32 13.33 -4.36
N GLU A 77 0.25 12.91 -5.06
CA GLU A 77 -1.13 13.23 -4.67
C GLU A 77 -1.73 12.18 -3.73
N PHE A 78 -1.28 10.92 -3.84
CA PHE A 78 -1.87 9.80 -3.09
C PHE A 78 -0.87 9.05 -2.21
N ASP A 79 0.37 9.52 -2.13
CA ASP A 79 1.45 8.85 -1.36
C ASP A 79 1.64 7.37 -1.78
N ALA A 80 1.34 7.07 -3.05
CA ALA A 80 1.42 5.73 -3.61
C ALA A 80 2.87 5.39 -3.94
N LYS A 81 3.31 4.18 -3.59
CA LYS A 81 4.64 3.70 -3.96
C LYS A 81 4.66 3.28 -5.41
N SER A 82 5.60 3.83 -6.17
CA SER A 82 5.75 3.48 -7.57
C SER A 82 6.63 2.25 -7.76
N ILE A 83 6.27 1.43 -8.76
CA ILE A 83 7.14 0.35 -9.25
C ILE A 83 8.31 0.87 -10.10
N ARG A 84 8.32 2.15 -10.44
CA ARG A 84 9.33 2.78 -11.30
C ARG A 84 10.46 3.35 -10.45
N LYS A 85 11.69 3.01 -10.81
CA LYS A 85 12.91 3.52 -10.14
C LYS A 85 13.21 4.99 -10.44
N ASP A 86 12.60 5.55 -11.51
CA ASP A 86 12.79 6.93 -11.96
C ASP A 86 11.69 7.89 -11.47
N VAL A 87 10.86 7.43 -10.55
CA VAL A 87 9.88 8.24 -9.81
C VAL A 87 10.47 8.57 -8.44
N THR A 88 10.49 9.87 -8.14
CA THR A 88 10.94 10.33 -6.83
C THR A 88 9.81 10.15 -5.82
N GLU A 89 10.04 9.36 -4.79
CA GLU A 89 9.13 9.29 -3.66
C GLU A 89 9.10 10.65 -2.96
N THR A 90 7.91 11.12 -2.63
CA THR A 90 7.76 12.34 -1.86
C THR A 90 8.30 12.11 -0.46
N ASN A 91 8.92 13.11 0.15
CA ASN A 91 9.55 13.06 1.50
C ASN A 91 8.59 12.65 2.64
N HIS A 92 7.34 12.35 2.31
CA HIS A 92 6.34 11.84 3.25
C HIS A 92 6.39 10.33 3.43
N SER A 93 7.02 9.62 2.51
CA SER A 93 7.30 8.19 2.65
C SER A 93 8.60 7.97 3.41
N SER A 94 8.73 8.54 4.61
CA SER A 94 9.79 8.14 5.53
C SER A 94 9.56 6.71 6.01
N ILE A 95 9.63 5.79 5.06
CA ILE A 95 9.90 4.41 5.34
C ILE A 95 11.43 4.25 5.42
N GLU A 96 12.06 5.18 6.11
CA GLU A 96 13.48 5.08 6.45
C GLU A 96 13.80 3.81 7.26
N ASN A 97 12.76 3.09 7.70
CA ASN A 97 12.91 1.90 8.54
C ASN A 97 12.22 0.64 7.99
N LEU A 98 11.66 0.62 6.77
CA LEU A 98 11.11 -0.64 6.23
C LEU A 98 12.20 -1.67 5.89
N ASP A 99 13.44 -1.22 5.71
CA ASP A 99 14.56 -2.14 5.50
C ASP A 99 14.77 -3.10 6.69
N HIS A 100 14.27 -2.73 7.85
CA HIS A 100 14.34 -3.53 9.08
C HIS A 100 13.05 -4.27 9.43
N ILE A 101 11.95 -4.01 8.70
CA ILE A 101 10.67 -4.69 8.96
C ILE A 101 10.50 -5.82 7.95
N PRO A 102 10.34 -7.06 8.41
CA PRO A 102 10.09 -8.18 7.52
C PRO A 102 8.83 -7.95 6.68
N LEU A 103 8.94 -8.00 5.35
CA LEU A 103 7.78 -7.96 4.48
C LEU A 103 7.13 -9.34 4.40
N ILE A 104 5.89 -9.43 4.81
CA ILE A 104 5.10 -10.65 4.72
C ILE A 104 4.42 -10.63 3.35
N THR A 105 4.87 -11.50 2.46
CA THR A 105 4.25 -11.66 1.13
C THR A 105 3.08 -12.62 1.20
N GLN A 106 2.12 -12.44 0.32
CA GLN A 106 0.93 -13.30 0.25
C GLN A 106 1.28 -14.79 0.05
N SER A 107 2.39 -15.09 -0.64
CA SER A 107 2.90 -16.46 -0.80
C SER A 107 3.34 -17.10 0.53
N ARG A 108 3.78 -16.34 1.51
CA ARG A 108 4.09 -16.84 2.86
C ARG A 108 2.82 -17.18 3.62
N ILE A 109 1.78 -16.35 3.49
CA ILE A 109 0.50 -16.57 4.18
C ILE A 109 -0.23 -17.76 3.59
N SER A 110 -0.22 -17.95 2.27
CA SER A 110 -0.89 -19.07 1.60
C SER A 110 -0.29 -20.44 1.95
N ASN A 111 0.94 -20.47 2.43
CA ASN A 111 1.61 -21.70 2.86
C ASN A 111 1.43 -22.01 4.35
N ILE A 112 0.76 -21.13 5.10
CA ILE A 112 0.44 -21.39 6.52
C ILE A 112 -0.86 -22.22 6.55
N PRO A 113 -0.84 -23.45 7.08
CA PRO A 113 -2.07 -24.23 7.26
C PRO A 113 -3.09 -23.45 8.11
N HIS A 114 -4.36 -23.54 7.74
CA HIS A 114 -5.43 -22.75 8.36
C HIS A 114 -5.47 -22.89 9.90
N HIS A 115 -5.18 -24.08 10.43
CA HIS A 115 -5.12 -24.31 11.88
C HIS A 115 -3.98 -23.54 12.55
N GLN A 116 -2.79 -23.45 11.91
CA GLN A 116 -1.68 -22.65 12.45
C GLN A 116 -1.98 -21.15 12.43
N PHE A 117 -2.70 -20.68 11.40
CA PHE A 117 -3.13 -19.29 11.35
C PHE A 117 -4.05 -18.93 12.54
N LEU A 118 -4.97 -19.83 12.91
CA LEU A 118 -5.87 -19.62 14.05
C LEU A 118 -5.12 -19.61 15.40
N GLU A 119 -4.06 -20.37 15.54
CA GLU A 119 -3.22 -20.37 16.74
C GLU A 119 -2.39 -19.10 16.91
N MET A 120 -2.04 -18.43 15.80
CA MET A 120 -1.26 -17.18 15.83
C MET A 120 -2.06 -15.95 16.25
N ILE A 121 -3.40 -16.01 16.21
CA ILE A 121 -4.29 -14.88 16.49
C ILE A 121 -5.05 -15.02 17.82
N GLN A 122 -4.78 -16.07 18.60
CA GLN A 122 -5.25 -16.25 19.96
C GLN A 122 -4.24 -15.69 20.96
#